data_d11dfed8591e40dc2a9591fcd607637c
#
_entry.id   d11dfed8591e40dc2a9591fcd607637c
#
_cell.length_a   1.000
_cell.length_b   1.000
_cell.length_c   1.000
_cell.angle_alpha   90.00
_cell.angle_beta   90.00
_cell.angle_gamma   90.00
#
_symmetry.space_group_name_H-M   'P 1'
#
loop_
_entity.id
_entity.type
_entity.pdbx_description
1 polymer ?
#
loop_
_entity_poly.entity_id
_entity_poly.type
_entity_poly.pdbx_seq_one_letter_code
_entity_poly.pdbx_strand_id
1 'polypeptide(L)'
;NQLLLAKKSKLKASKKSSAVEKFMRAFFLHASNLSDFNELVFQAYDDQLTMLKRPYTKNYYIFKDRIGITDNVDLVKRPEFILDSLIQVGKLKKINGLDFKSIRKIQESLPKIDGNYFLLPKAGSQFLQILRSTTNLSTILKKLKQLGLMRLLIPEFGEIEGQMQFDMFHVYTVDEHTFKVVRNMRQMQIGKIDPSMKIEHELINKLPKIELLYLAGIFHDLGKGKGGDHSEIGEKIVKKFCKRLNFSIHDTELLSWLV
;
A
#
# COMPACT_ATOMS: atom_id res chain seq x y z
N ASN A 1 -16.82 -24.37 -9.34
CA ASN A 1 -15.86 -25.31 -8.80
C ASN A 1 -14.44 -24.90 -9.21
N GLN A 2 -13.69 -24.31 -8.26
CA GLN A 2 -12.38 -23.67 -8.49
C GLN A 2 -11.34 -24.67 -9.05
N LEU A 3 -11.37 -25.94 -8.61
CA LEU A 3 -10.47 -26.98 -9.09
C LEU A 3 -10.67 -27.27 -10.59
N LEU A 4 -11.91 -27.28 -11.05
CA LEU A 4 -12.25 -27.45 -12.47
C LEU A 4 -11.76 -26.28 -13.32
N LEU A 5 -11.90 -25.06 -12.82
CA LEU A 5 -11.41 -23.85 -13.49
C LEU A 5 -9.87 -23.82 -13.56
N ALA A 6 -9.19 -24.18 -12.48
CA ALA A 6 -7.73 -24.30 -12.45
C ALA A 6 -7.22 -25.34 -13.47
N LYS A 7 -7.87 -26.49 -13.57
CA LYS A 7 -7.55 -27.51 -14.58
C LYS A 7 -7.77 -27.01 -16.01
N LYS A 8 -8.90 -26.34 -16.28
CA LYS A 8 -9.18 -25.73 -17.60
C LYS A 8 -8.17 -24.66 -17.99
N SER A 9 -7.64 -23.90 -17.02
CA SER A 9 -6.61 -22.88 -17.24
C SER A 9 -5.22 -23.45 -17.46
N LYS A 10 -5.06 -24.78 -17.51
CA LYS A 10 -3.78 -25.49 -17.70
C LYS A 10 -2.70 -25.12 -16.65
N LEU A 11 -3.09 -24.60 -15.52
CA LEU A 11 -2.18 -24.23 -14.43
C LEU A 11 -1.74 -25.49 -13.69
N LYS A 12 -0.41 -25.66 -13.55
CA LYS A 12 0.20 -26.79 -12.84
C LYS A 12 0.59 -26.37 -11.42
N ALA A 13 0.40 -27.26 -10.46
CA ALA A 13 0.94 -27.11 -9.12
C ALA A 13 2.47 -26.99 -9.17
N SER A 14 3.05 -26.30 -8.20
CA SER A 14 4.50 -26.25 -7.96
C SER A 14 4.79 -26.64 -6.51
N LYS A 15 6.07 -26.77 -6.14
CA LYS A 15 6.47 -27.06 -4.75
C LYS A 15 5.95 -26.00 -3.76
N LYS A 16 5.64 -24.76 -4.23
CA LYS A 16 5.26 -23.61 -3.39
C LYS A 16 3.76 -23.26 -3.45
N SER A 17 3.01 -23.74 -4.44
CA SER A 17 1.59 -23.39 -4.58
C SER A 17 0.82 -24.41 -5.41
N SER A 18 -0.43 -24.67 -5.03
CA SER A 18 -1.38 -25.50 -5.76
C SER A 18 -1.85 -24.82 -7.06
N ALA A 19 -2.41 -25.59 -7.98
CA ALA A 19 -3.01 -25.06 -9.21
C ALA A 19 -4.21 -24.15 -8.90
N VAL A 20 -4.95 -24.44 -7.83
CA VAL A 20 -6.07 -23.62 -7.37
C VAL A 20 -5.60 -22.26 -6.84
N GLU A 21 -4.56 -22.23 -6.02
CA GLU A 21 -3.98 -20.97 -5.51
C GLU A 21 -3.47 -20.11 -6.64
N LYS A 22 -2.77 -20.66 -7.62
CA LYS A 22 -2.33 -19.92 -8.81
C LYS A 22 -3.49 -19.35 -9.61
N PHE A 23 -4.54 -20.12 -9.80
CA PHE A 23 -5.75 -19.68 -10.49
C PHE A 23 -6.42 -18.54 -9.71
N MET A 24 -6.62 -18.71 -8.41
CA MET A 24 -7.26 -17.69 -7.58
C MET A 24 -6.43 -16.43 -7.47
N ARG A 25 -5.10 -16.54 -7.39
CA ARG A 25 -4.20 -15.38 -7.45
C ARG A 25 -4.37 -14.60 -8.75
N ALA A 26 -4.35 -15.28 -9.89
CA ALA A 26 -4.57 -14.63 -11.19
C ALA A 26 -5.95 -13.96 -11.24
N PHE A 27 -6.99 -14.66 -10.77
CA PHE A 27 -8.36 -14.13 -10.72
C PHE A 27 -8.43 -12.85 -9.87
N PHE A 28 -7.90 -12.85 -8.65
CA PHE A 28 -7.95 -11.67 -7.79
C PHE A 28 -7.15 -10.49 -8.33
N LEU A 29 -5.97 -10.75 -8.93
CA LEU A 29 -5.19 -9.69 -9.58
C LEU A 29 -5.96 -9.06 -10.74
N HIS A 30 -6.60 -9.86 -11.60
CA HIS A 30 -7.41 -9.34 -12.70
C HIS A 30 -8.66 -8.62 -12.20
N ALA A 31 -9.34 -9.14 -11.19
CA ALA A 31 -10.50 -8.49 -10.59
C ALA A 31 -10.14 -7.15 -9.94
N SER A 32 -9.00 -7.07 -9.24
CA SER A 32 -8.50 -5.81 -8.69
C SER A 32 -8.18 -4.81 -9.79
N ASN A 33 -7.44 -5.23 -10.83
CA ASN A 33 -7.11 -4.35 -11.96
C ASN A 33 -8.36 -3.82 -12.67
N LEU A 34 -9.39 -4.66 -12.85
CA LEU A 34 -10.66 -4.24 -13.44
C LEU A 34 -11.40 -3.23 -12.55
N SER A 35 -11.42 -3.45 -11.24
CA SER A 35 -12.00 -2.51 -10.27
C SER A 35 -11.28 -1.17 -10.31
N ASP A 36 -9.93 -1.18 -10.34
CA ASP A 36 -9.11 0.03 -10.42
C ASP A 36 -9.32 0.78 -11.74
N PHE A 37 -9.44 0.05 -12.85
CA PHE A 37 -9.77 0.62 -14.15
C PHE A 37 -11.15 1.30 -14.14
N ASN A 38 -12.17 0.65 -13.59
CA ASN A 38 -13.50 1.24 -13.45
C ASN A 38 -13.46 2.52 -12.60
N GLU A 39 -12.76 2.52 -11.48
CA GLU A 39 -12.57 3.72 -10.65
C GLU A 39 -11.97 4.87 -11.47
N LEU A 40 -10.95 4.59 -12.30
CA LEU A 40 -10.33 5.58 -13.17
C LEU A 40 -11.25 6.09 -14.27
N VAL A 41 -12.05 5.22 -14.91
CA VAL A 41 -13.01 5.63 -15.94
C VAL A 41 -14.08 6.55 -15.37
N PHE A 42 -14.67 6.20 -14.23
CA PHE A 42 -15.65 7.07 -13.56
C PHE A 42 -15.03 8.40 -13.14
N GLN A 43 -13.81 8.37 -12.65
CA GLN A 43 -13.08 9.59 -12.30
C GLN A 43 -12.81 10.46 -13.53
N ALA A 44 -12.37 9.88 -14.64
CA ALA A 44 -12.13 10.60 -15.89
C ALA A 44 -13.42 11.27 -16.43
N TYR A 45 -14.54 10.55 -16.38
CA TYR A 45 -15.84 11.09 -16.77
C TYR A 45 -16.28 12.25 -15.87
N ASP A 46 -16.18 12.07 -14.56
CA ASP A 46 -16.51 13.10 -13.57
C ASP A 46 -15.62 14.35 -13.71
N ASP A 47 -14.35 14.18 -14.06
CA ASP A 47 -13.39 15.27 -14.26
C ASP A 47 -13.70 16.13 -15.50
N GLN A 48 -14.38 15.60 -16.51
CA GLN A 48 -14.81 16.35 -17.70
C GLN A 48 -15.91 17.38 -17.38
N LEU A 49 -16.70 17.15 -16.36
CA LEU A 49 -17.84 17.98 -15.99
C LEU A 49 -17.48 19.23 -15.19
N THR A 50 -16.23 19.42 -14.83
CA THR A 50 -15.82 20.54 -13.94
C THR A 50 -14.47 21.11 -14.35
N MET A 51 -14.37 22.44 -14.43
CA MET A 51 -13.18 23.10 -14.98
C MET A 51 -12.27 23.82 -13.98
N LEU A 52 -12.62 23.96 -12.72
CA LEU A 52 -11.91 24.83 -11.79
C LEU A 52 -10.83 24.09 -11.00
N LYS A 53 -9.57 24.28 -11.41
CA LYS A 53 -8.38 23.92 -10.63
C LYS A 53 -8.01 25.10 -9.73
N ARG A 54 -7.80 24.83 -8.45
CA ARG A 54 -7.31 25.83 -7.49
C ARG A 54 -5.82 25.60 -7.23
N PRO A 55 -4.93 26.58 -7.42
CA PRO A 55 -3.53 26.44 -7.03
C PRO A 55 -3.42 26.08 -5.54
N TYR A 56 -2.52 25.16 -5.22
CA TYR A 56 -2.23 24.77 -3.83
C TYR A 56 -0.78 25.08 -3.47
N THR A 57 0.15 24.60 -4.28
CA THR A 57 1.58 24.94 -4.21
C THR A 57 2.13 25.13 -5.61
N LYS A 58 3.44 25.44 -5.74
CA LYS A 58 4.10 25.52 -7.03
C LYS A 58 3.96 24.24 -7.89
N ASN A 59 3.88 23.08 -7.22
CA ASN A 59 3.91 21.74 -7.86
C ASN A 59 2.57 21.02 -7.82
N TYR A 60 1.59 21.54 -7.09
CA TYR A 60 0.31 20.88 -6.86
C TYR A 60 -0.86 21.87 -6.99
N TYR A 61 -1.99 21.34 -7.45
CA TYR A 61 -3.28 22.03 -7.44
C TYR A 61 -4.34 21.16 -6.76
N ILE A 62 -5.43 21.78 -6.34
CA ILE A 62 -6.62 21.07 -5.86
C ILE A 62 -7.67 21.11 -6.95
N PHE A 63 -8.19 19.93 -7.28
CA PHE A 63 -9.30 19.75 -8.18
C PHE A 63 -10.39 18.97 -7.47
N LYS A 64 -11.55 19.61 -7.22
CA LYS A 64 -12.60 19.06 -6.33
C LYS A 64 -12.02 18.68 -4.96
N ASP A 65 -12.07 17.40 -4.62
CA ASP A 65 -11.55 16.78 -3.41
C ASP A 65 -10.26 15.99 -3.65
N ARG A 66 -9.46 16.34 -4.67
CA ARG A 66 -8.27 15.61 -5.11
C ARG A 66 -7.07 16.54 -5.30
N ILE A 67 -5.88 15.98 -5.12
CA ILE A 67 -4.61 16.64 -5.43
C ILE A 67 -4.22 16.32 -6.87
N GLY A 68 -3.87 17.34 -7.63
CA GLY A 68 -3.25 17.22 -8.94
C GLY A 68 -1.80 17.67 -8.93
N ILE A 69 -0.96 16.96 -9.69
CA ILE A 69 0.43 17.32 -9.97
C ILE A 69 0.44 18.24 -11.18
N THR A 70 1.07 19.41 -11.06
CA THR A 70 1.16 20.39 -12.15
C THR A 70 1.97 19.85 -13.33
N ASP A 71 1.73 20.39 -14.53
CA ASP A 71 2.36 19.91 -15.76
C ASP A 71 3.87 20.18 -15.81
N ASN A 72 4.35 21.20 -15.09
CA ASN A 72 5.77 21.55 -14.97
C ASN A 72 6.62 20.55 -14.16
N VAL A 73 6.01 19.60 -13.46
CA VAL A 73 6.72 18.55 -12.72
C VAL A 73 7.03 17.38 -13.65
N ASP A 74 8.29 17.15 -13.97
CA ASP A 74 8.77 15.97 -14.70
C ASP A 74 9.02 14.84 -13.67
N LEU A 75 8.14 13.83 -13.63
CA LEU A 75 8.22 12.72 -12.67
C LEU A 75 9.35 11.73 -12.97
N VAL A 76 9.85 11.69 -14.20
CA VAL A 76 10.99 10.82 -14.55
C VAL A 76 12.29 11.40 -13.96
N LYS A 77 12.47 12.72 -14.11
CA LYS A 77 13.63 13.42 -13.55
C LYS A 77 13.52 13.64 -12.05
N ARG A 78 12.31 13.73 -11.52
CA ARG A 78 12.01 14.07 -10.13
C ARG A 78 11.00 13.09 -9.53
N PRO A 79 11.35 11.80 -9.39
CA PRO A 79 10.45 10.74 -8.94
C PRO A 79 9.96 10.92 -7.49
N GLU A 80 10.64 11.74 -6.68
CA GLU A 80 10.21 12.08 -5.33
C GLU A 80 8.80 12.68 -5.26
N PHE A 81 8.35 13.37 -6.32
CA PHE A 81 7.01 13.94 -6.36
C PHE A 81 5.88 12.91 -6.43
N ILE A 82 6.19 11.67 -6.79
CA ILE A 82 5.21 10.58 -6.77
C ILE A 82 4.76 10.32 -5.32
N LEU A 83 5.69 10.03 -4.42
CA LEU A 83 5.37 9.81 -3.01
C LEU A 83 4.97 11.11 -2.30
N ASP A 84 5.59 12.24 -2.66
CA ASP A 84 5.21 13.55 -2.09
C ASP A 84 3.75 13.90 -2.40
N SER A 85 3.24 13.61 -3.60
CA SER A 85 1.83 13.82 -3.93
C SER A 85 0.87 13.09 -2.98
N LEU A 86 1.22 11.86 -2.57
CA LEU A 86 0.46 11.09 -1.58
C LEU A 86 0.61 11.66 -0.16
N ILE A 87 1.79 12.21 0.17
CA ILE A 87 1.98 12.95 1.42
C ILE A 87 1.07 14.18 1.45
N GLN A 88 0.91 14.92 0.34
CA GLN A 88 -0.02 16.05 0.28
C GLN A 88 -1.47 15.62 0.49
N VAL A 89 -1.89 14.46 -0.05
CA VAL A 89 -3.22 13.86 0.24
C VAL A 89 -3.38 13.61 1.75
N GLY A 90 -2.34 13.13 2.42
CA GLY A 90 -2.36 12.83 3.86
C GLY A 90 -2.41 14.06 4.77
N LYS A 91 -2.09 15.26 4.26
CA LYS A 91 -2.12 16.52 5.01
C LYS A 91 -3.51 17.18 5.06
N LEU A 92 -4.39 16.87 4.12
CA LEU A 92 -5.63 17.60 3.90
C LEU A 92 -6.87 16.73 4.16
N LYS A 93 -7.64 17.02 5.21
CA LYS A 93 -8.82 16.23 5.63
C LYS A 93 -9.90 16.07 4.56
N LYS A 94 -10.06 17.08 3.69
CA LYS A 94 -11.12 17.11 2.65
C LYS A 94 -10.67 16.54 1.31
N ILE A 95 -9.45 16.01 1.24
CA ILE A 95 -8.88 15.44 0.02
C ILE A 95 -8.98 13.92 0.08
N ASN A 96 -9.53 13.32 -0.96
CA ASN A 96 -9.79 11.87 -1.02
C ASN A 96 -8.83 11.10 -1.95
N GLY A 97 -7.80 11.76 -2.50
CA GLY A 97 -6.80 11.10 -3.34
C GLY A 97 -6.17 12.00 -4.39
N LEU A 98 -5.65 11.37 -5.43
CA LEU A 98 -5.08 12.05 -6.60
C LEU A 98 -6.13 12.19 -7.70
N ASP A 99 -6.02 13.23 -8.52
CA ASP A 99 -6.86 13.38 -9.71
C ASP A 99 -6.43 12.42 -10.83
N PHE A 100 -7.32 12.20 -11.78
CA PHE A 100 -7.11 11.27 -12.89
C PHE A 100 -5.84 11.60 -13.71
N LYS A 101 -5.59 12.88 -14.01
CA LYS A 101 -4.40 13.31 -14.75
C LYS A 101 -3.11 12.90 -14.04
N SER A 102 -3.05 13.10 -12.73
CA SER A 102 -1.88 12.77 -11.92
C SER A 102 -1.67 11.26 -11.82
N ILE A 103 -2.74 10.48 -11.65
CA ILE A 103 -2.65 9.03 -11.67
C ILE A 103 -2.07 8.54 -13.00
N ARG A 104 -2.59 9.01 -14.12
CA ARG A 104 -2.08 8.67 -15.45
C ARG A 104 -0.62 9.09 -15.63
N LYS A 105 -0.29 10.33 -15.25
CA LYS A 105 1.08 10.85 -15.32
C LYS A 105 2.06 9.98 -14.53
N ILE A 106 1.67 9.50 -13.33
CA ILE A 106 2.46 8.57 -12.53
C ILE A 106 2.60 7.23 -13.27
N GLN A 107 1.50 6.63 -13.74
CA GLN A 107 1.52 5.35 -14.45
C GLN A 107 2.40 5.37 -15.70
N GLU A 108 2.38 6.46 -16.47
CA GLU A 108 3.18 6.64 -17.67
C GLU A 108 4.67 6.91 -17.38
N SER A 109 4.97 7.43 -16.17
CA SER A 109 6.33 7.74 -15.73
C SER A 109 7.02 6.56 -15.07
N LEU A 110 6.31 5.75 -14.28
CA LEU A 110 6.88 4.65 -13.49
C LEU A 110 7.74 3.67 -14.30
N PRO A 111 7.37 3.22 -15.53
CA PRO A 111 8.20 2.32 -16.32
C PRO A 111 9.52 2.94 -16.80
N LYS A 112 9.65 4.27 -16.74
CA LYS A 112 10.82 5.03 -17.17
C LYS A 112 11.75 5.41 -16.03
N ILE A 113 11.33 5.17 -14.79
CA ILE A 113 12.10 5.44 -13.58
C ILE A 113 12.86 4.18 -13.18
N ASP A 114 14.14 4.33 -12.78
CA ASP A 114 14.88 3.21 -12.18
C ASP A 114 14.16 2.73 -10.91
N GLY A 115 13.73 1.46 -10.92
CA GLY A 115 13.05 0.83 -9.77
C GLY A 115 13.84 0.91 -8.47
N ASN A 116 15.18 0.95 -8.54
CA ASN A 116 16.04 1.11 -7.37
C ASN A 116 15.84 2.44 -6.65
N TYR A 117 15.29 3.48 -7.33
CA TYR A 117 14.95 4.74 -6.68
C TYR A 117 14.06 4.54 -5.44
N PHE A 118 13.06 3.67 -5.55
CA PHE A 118 12.11 3.43 -4.46
C PHE A 118 12.71 2.61 -3.30
N LEU A 119 13.89 2.05 -3.50
CA LEU A 119 14.67 1.37 -2.47
C LEU A 119 15.62 2.32 -1.71
N LEU A 120 15.81 3.56 -2.18
CA LEU A 120 16.68 4.54 -1.53
C LEU A 120 16.10 5.03 -0.19
N PRO A 121 16.96 5.43 0.77
CA PRO A 121 16.52 5.98 2.06
C PRO A 121 15.55 7.17 1.93
N LYS A 122 15.69 8.00 0.89
CA LYS A 122 14.80 9.13 0.61
C LYS A 122 13.36 8.67 0.37
N ALA A 123 13.15 7.69 -0.50
CA ALA A 123 11.82 7.12 -0.76
C ALA A 123 11.24 6.44 0.49
N GLY A 124 12.07 5.72 1.23
CA GLY A 124 11.68 5.12 2.51
C GLY A 124 11.26 6.16 3.55
N SER A 125 12.00 7.28 3.66
CA SER A 125 11.62 8.40 4.54
C SER A 125 10.26 8.99 4.15
N GLN A 126 9.98 9.15 2.84
CA GLN A 126 8.68 9.58 2.36
C GLN A 126 7.57 8.57 2.69
N PHE A 127 7.86 7.27 2.59
CA PHE A 127 6.91 6.22 2.98
C PHE A 127 6.59 6.27 4.47
N LEU A 128 7.60 6.44 5.34
CA LEU A 128 7.37 6.66 6.77
C LEU A 128 6.53 7.91 7.05
N GLN A 129 6.76 8.99 6.30
CA GLN A 129 5.95 10.19 6.41
C GLN A 129 4.49 9.95 5.99
N ILE A 130 4.25 9.10 4.99
CA ILE A 130 2.89 8.65 4.63
C ILE A 130 2.25 7.90 5.81
N LEU A 131 2.97 6.97 6.43
CA LEU A 131 2.44 6.20 7.58
C LEU A 131 2.12 7.08 8.79
N ARG A 132 2.82 8.20 8.97
CA ARG A 132 2.54 9.22 9.99
C ARG A 132 1.37 10.14 9.65
N SER A 133 0.75 9.98 8.47
CA SER A 133 -0.34 10.85 8.03
C SER A 133 -1.52 10.83 9.00
N THR A 134 -2.00 12.01 9.36
CA THR A 134 -3.14 12.16 10.29
C THR A 134 -4.49 11.90 9.61
N THR A 135 -4.53 11.95 8.28
CA THR A 135 -5.75 11.74 7.48
C THR A 135 -5.49 10.79 6.32
N ASN A 136 -6.53 10.17 5.81
CA ASN A 136 -6.55 9.41 4.55
C ASN A 136 -5.57 8.23 4.42
N LEU A 137 -4.97 7.74 5.50
CA LEU A 137 -3.95 6.68 5.43
C LEU A 137 -4.42 5.45 4.64
N SER A 138 -5.65 4.97 4.91
CA SER A 138 -6.18 3.78 4.20
C SER A 138 -6.35 4.03 2.69
N THR A 139 -6.80 5.23 2.30
CA THR A 139 -6.91 5.64 0.89
C THR A 139 -5.54 5.71 0.22
N ILE A 140 -4.54 6.25 0.93
CA ILE A 140 -3.18 6.36 0.41
C ILE A 140 -2.54 4.98 0.23
N LEU A 141 -2.69 4.07 1.21
CA LEU A 141 -2.18 2.70 1.11
C LEU A 141 -2.83 1.93 -0.04
N LYS A 142 -4.15 2.07 -0.22
CA LYS A 142 -4.84 1.52 -1.39
C LYS A 142 -4.23 2.07 -2.69
N LYS A 143 -3.98 3.38 -2.77
CA LYS A 143 -3.41 4.02 -3.96
C LYS A 143 -1.96 3.60 -4.21
N LEU A 144 -1.14 3.43 -3.16
CA LEU A 144 0.21 2.86 -3.27
C LEU A 144 0.19 1.46 -3.91
N LYS A 145 -0.77 0.60 -3.50
CA LYS A 145 -0.96 -0.72 -4.11
C LYS A 145 -1.39 -0.60 -5.58
N GLN A 146 -2.44 0.17 -5.87
CA GLN A 146 -2.99 0.36 -7.22
C GLN A 146 -1.95 0.86 -8.23
N LEU A 147 -1.05 1.74 -7.79
CA LEU A 147 0.05 2.25 -8.60
C LEU A 147 1.27 1.31 -8.63
N GLY A 148 1.22 0.17 -7.93
CA GLY A 148 2.34 -0.76 -7.83
C GLY A 148 3.53 -0.24 -6.99
N LEU A 149 3.34 0.86 -6.25
CA LEU A 149 4.39 1.47 -5.44
C LEU A 149 4.73 0.64 -4.19
N MET A 150 3.77 -0.13 -3.65
CA MET A 150 4.05 -1.00 -2.51
C MET A 150 5.16 -2.02 -2.80
N ARG A 151 5.11 -2.69 -3.96
CA ARG A 151 6.15 -3.66 -4.37
C ARG A 151 7.48 -3.01 -4.76
N LEU A 152 7.48 -1.72 -5.14
CA LEU A 152 8.71 -0.97 -5.39
C LEU A 152 9.39 -0.56 -4.07
N LEU A 153 8.61 -0.17 -3.06
CA LEU A 153 9.08 0.18 -1.72
C LEU A 153 9.47 -1.04 -0.88
N ILE A 154 8.69 -2.10 -0.98
CA ILE A 154 8.83 -3.37 -0.26
C ILE A 154 8.69 -4.50 -1.27
N PRO A 155 9.79 -4.95 -1.93
CA PRO A 155 9.72 -5.97 -2.99
C PRO A 155 8.98 -7.24 -2.58
N GLU A 156 9.12 -7.65 -1.34
CA GLU A 156 8.48 -8.84 -0.77
C GLU A 156 6.94 -8.70 -0.74
N PHE A 157 6.39 -7.48 -0.74
CA PHE A 157 4.94 -7.23 -0.83
C PHE A 157 4.36 -7.73 -2.15
N GLY A 158 5.10 -7.61 -3.25
CA GLY A 158 4.68 -8.12 -4.56
C GLY A 158 4.47 -9.64 -4.59
N GLU A 159 5.08 -10.37 -3.68
CA GLU A 159 4.92 -11.84 -3.59
C GLU A 159 3.56 -12.23 -3.00
N ILE A 160 3.01 -11.41 -2.10
CA ILE A 160 1.72 -11.66 -1.44
C ILE A 160 0.52 -11.04 -2.17
N GLU A 161 0.75 -10.17 -3.16
CA GLU A 161 -0.33 -9.55 -3.94
C GLU A 161 -1.23 -10.61 -4.59
N GLY A 162 -2.52 -10.54 -4.28
CA GLY A 162 -3.54 -11.47 -4.77
C GLY A 162 -3.42 -12.91 -4.24
N GLN A 163 -2.47 -13.19 -3.33
CA GLN A 163 -2.29 -14.52 -2.75
C GLN A 163 -3.45 -14.84 -1.81
N MET A 164 -4.11 -15.98 -2.04
CA MET A 164 -5.07 -16.56 -1.09
C MET A 164 -4.43 -17.68 -0.29
N GLN A 165 -4.74 -17.73 1.01
CA GLN A 165 -4.56 -18.93 1.81
C GLN A 165 -5.86 -19.75 1.73
N PHE A 166 -5.71 -21.03 1.31
CA PHE A 166 -6.81 -21.98 1.28
C PHE A 166 -6.97 -22.62 2.66
N ASP A 167 -7.52 -21.88 3.59
CA ASP A 167 -8.10 -22.44 4.80
C ASP A 167 -9.53 -21.93 4.99
N MET A 168 -10.27 -22.54 5.89
CA MET A 168 -11.69 -22.20 6.13
C MET A 168 -11.90 -20.81 6.76
N PHE A 169 -10.84 -20.07 7.10
CA PHE A 169 -10.91 -18.85 7.89
C PHE A 169 -10.51 -17.58 7.12
N HIS A 170 -9.88 -17.69 5.94
CA HIS A 170 -9.39 -16.53 5.20
C HIS A 170 -10.33 -16.13 4.05
N VAL A 171 -11.08 -15.05 4.26
CA VAL A 171 -11.99 -14.47 3.26
C VAL A 171 -11.26 -13.49 2.33
N TYR A 172 -10.09 -12.99 2.74
CA TYR A 172 -9.31 -11.97 2.04
C TYR A 172 -8.02 -12.53 1.47
N THR A 173 -7.51 -11.93 0.40
CA THR A 173 -6.12 -12.12 -0.02
C THR A 173 -5.17 -11.58 1.05
N VAL A 174 -3.93 -12.07 1.10
CA VAL A 174 -2.95 -11.70 2.15
C VAL A 174 -2.70 -10.19 2.14
N ASP A 175 -2.57 -9.58 0.97
CA ASP A 175 -2.40 -8.13 0.82
C ASP A 175 -3.63 -7.32 1.27
N GLU A 176 -4.85 -7.77 0.98
CA GLU A 176 -6.09 -7.12 1.47
C GLU A 176 -6.23 -7.29 2.98
N HIS A 177 -5.88 -8.46 3.52
CA HIS A 177 -5.82 -8.68 4.95
C HIS A 177 -4.85 -7.70 5.62
N THR A 178 -3.64 -7.58 5.10
CA THR A 178 -2.61 -6.64 5.57
C THR A 178 -3.14 -5.20 5.65
N PHE A 179 -3.79 -4.71 4.59
CA PHE A 179 -4.37 -3.36 4.62
C PHE A 179 -5.55 -3.23 5.58
N LYS A 180 -6.33 -4.28 5.77
CA LYS A 180 -7.40 -4.31 6.76
C LYS A 180 -6.85 -4.20 8.19
N VAL A 181 -5.75 -4.90 8.49
CA VAL A 181 -5.05 -4.80 9.78
C VAL A 181 -4.63 -3.36 10.04
N VAL A 182 -3.91 -2.72 9.11
CA VAL A 182 -3.48 -1.31 9.25
C VAL A 182 -4.68 -0.36 9.37
N ARG A 183 -5.75 -0.60 8.61
CA ARG A 183 -6.99 0.18 8.71
C ARG A 183 -7.62 0.06 10.09
N ASN A 184 -7.67 -1.13 10.66
CA ASN A 184 -8.22 -1.37 12.00
C ASN A 184 -7.36 -0.67 13.07
N MET A 185 -6.03 -0.77 12.99
CA MET A 185 -5.11 -0.03 13.86
C MET A 185 -5.36 1.49 13.75
N ARG A 186 -5.59 2.00 12.55
CA ARG A 186 -5.91 3.41 12.33
C ARG A 186 -7.27 3.79 12.91
N GLN A 187 -8.29 2.95 12.76
CA GLN A 187 -9.62 3.19 13.36
C GLN A 187 -9.51 3.22 14.89
N MET A 188 -8.72 2.32 15.47
CA MET A 188 -8.41 2.31 16.91
C MET A 188 -7.74 3.62 17.34
N GLN A 189 -6.73 4.09 16.61
CA GLN A 189 -6.04 5.35 16.91
C GLN A 189 -6.98 6.57 16.91
N ILE A 190 -7.95 6.64 15.99
CA ILE A 190 -8.89 7.77 15.89
C ILE A 190 -10.17 7.59 16.69
N GLY A 191 -10.26 6.55 17.53
CA GLY A 191 -11.42 6.29 18.38
C GLY A 191 -12.68 5.79 17.65
N LYS A 192 -12.54 5.29 16.41
CA LYS A 192 -13.63 4.66 15.65
C LYS A 192 -13.65 3.15 15.85
N ILE A 193 -13.83 2.73 17.08
CA ILE A 193 -13.76 1.33 17.53
C ILE A 193 -14.92 1.02 18.48
N ASP A 194 -15.05 -0.27 18.78
CA ASP A 194 -15.97 -0.75 19.80
C ASP A 194 -15.66 -0.07 21.16
N PRO A 195 -16.68 0.40 21.91
CA PRO A 195 -16.49 1.00 23.23
C PRO A 195 -15.72 0.13 24.24
N SER A 196 -15.69 -1.18 24.06
CA SER A 196 -14.91 -2.12 24.87
C SER A 196 -13.40 -1.97 24.70
N MET A 197 -12.93 -1.38 23.59
CA MET A 197 -11.50 -1.24 23.24
C MET A 197 -10.91 0.10 23.68
N LYS A 198 -11.35 0.66 24.80
CA LYS A 198 -10.85 1.96 25.31
C LYS A 198 -9.38 1.93 25.69
N ILE A 199 -8.93 0.82 26.29
CA ILE A 199 -7.54 0.65 26.74
C ILE A 199 -6.61 0.65 25.51
N GLU A 200 -6.97 -0.08 24.48
CA GLU A 200 -6.21 -0.16 23.23
C GLU A 200 -6.12 1.21 22.54
N HIS A 201 -7.23 1.97 22.54
CA HIS A 201 -7.24 3.35 22.03
C HIS A 201 -6.30 4.26 22.81
N GLU A 202 -6.29 4.18 24.14
CA GLU A 202 -5.38 4.97 24.96
C GLU A 202 -3.92 4.59 24.74
N LEU A 203 -3.63 3.28 24.67
CA LEU A 203 -2.27 2.77 24.46
C LEU A 203 -1.72 3.18 23.09
N ILE A 204 -2.50 3.01 22.02
CA ILE A 204 -2.04 3.34 20.67
C ILE A 204 -1.71 4.83 20.52
N ASN A 205 -2.44 5.71 21.23
CA ASN A 205 -2.19 7.14 21.19
C ASN A 205 -0.99 7.59 22.07
N LYS A 206 -0.49 6.71 22.93
CA LYS A 206 0.74 6.94 23.72
C LYS A 206 2.00 6.46 23.01
N LEU A 207 1.87 5.75 21.87
CA LEU A 207 3.03 5.26 21.11
C LEU A 207 3.83 6.43 20.53
N PRO A 208 5.13 6.51 20.78
CA PRO A 208 5.97 7.62 20.31
C PRO A 208 6.20 7.57 18.79
N LYS A 209 6.13 6.38 18.19
CA LYS A 209 6.38 6.10 16.77
C LYS A 209 5.29 5.19 16.21
N ILE A 210 4.11 5.75 15.96
CA ILE A 210 2.95 5.01 15.45
C ILE A 210 3.24 4.29 14.13
N GLU A 211 4.14 4.84 13.32
CA GLU A 211 4.56 4.24 12.05
C GLU A 211 5.20 2.86 12.22
N LEU A 212 5.85 2.58 13.36
CA LEU A 212 6.39 1.23 13.64
C LEU A 212 5.28 0.20 13.81
N LEU A 213 4.17 0.58 14.48
CA LEU A 213 3.01 -0.29 14.59
C LEU A 213 2.38 -0.57 13.22
N TYR A 214 2.23 0.46 12.38
CA TYR A 214 1.70 0.26 11.02
C TYR A 214 2.64 -0.57 10.15
N LEU A 215 3.96 -0.39 10.28
CA LEU A 215 4.94 -1.26 9.64
C LEU A 215 4.81 -2.71 10.11
N ALA A 216 4.68 -2.94 11.42
CA ALA A 216 4.45 -4.30 11.95
C ALA A 216 3.20 -4.92 11.31
N GLY A 217 2.09 -4.15 11.21
CA GLY A 217 0.90 -4.57 10.49
C GLY A 217 1.10 -4.83 9.00
N ILE A 218 2.05 -4.15 8.33
CA ILE A 218 2.39 -4.41 6.92
C ILE A 218 3.27 -5.65 6.80
N PHE A 219 4.19 -5.87 7.72
CA PHE A 219 5.20 -6.94 7.61
C PHE A 219 4.77 -8.29 8.17
N HIS A 220 3.77 -8.35 9.08
CA HIS A 220 3.42 -9.56 9.85
C HIS A 220 3.15 -10.81 8.99
N ASP A 221 2.67 -10.63 7.78
CA ASP A 221 2.31 -11.70 6.85
C ASP A 221 3.21 -11.81 5.61
N LEU A 222 4.27 -11.00 5.47
CA LEU A 222 5.15 -11.03 4.29
C LEU A 222 5.99 -12.32 4.18
N GLY A 223 6.10 -13.07 5.27
CA GLY A 223 6.73 -14.40 5.28
C GLY A 223 5.85 -15.53 4.77
N LYS A 224 4.53 -15.31 4.63
CA LYS A 224 3.59 -16.37 4.25
C LYS A 224 3.85 -16.92 2.85
N GLY A 225 3.66 -18.23 2.71
CA GLY A 225 3.83 -18.93 1.43
C GLY A 225 5.27 -19.16 0.97
N LYS A 226 6.28 -18.80 1.78
CA LYS A 226 7.71 -18.99 1.44
C LYS A 226 8.27 -20.35 1.90
N GLY A 227 7.51 -21.12 2.66
CA GLY A 227 7.96 -22.36 3.32
C GLY A 227 8.82 -22.09 4.56
N GLY A 228 8.62 -22.83 5.63
CA GLY A 228 9.25 -22.59 6.93
C GLY A 228 8.43 -21.70 7.85
N ASP A 229 9.02 -21.27 8.97
CA ASP A 229 8.38 -20.38 9.91
C ASP A 229 8.26 -18.96 9.30
N HIS A 230 7.03 -18.50 9.13
CA HIS A 230 6.74 -17.20 8.53
C HIS A 230 7.21 -16.03 9.39
N SER A 231 7.28 -16.19 10.73
CA SER A 231 7.79 -15.17 11.64
C SER A 231 9.30 -14.99 11.49
N GLU A 232 10.09 -16.08 11.41
CA GLU A 232 11.51 -15.99 11.15
C GLU A 232 11.84 -15.34 9.79
N ILE A 233 11.02 -15.64 8.78
CA ILE A 233 11.15 -15.04 7.44
C ILE A 233 10.78 -13.55 7.51
N GLY A 234 9.70 -13.21 8.22
CA GLY A 234 9.24 -11.84 8.45
C GLY A 234 10.31 -11.00 9.13
N GLU A 235 10.92 -11.53 10.20
CA GLU A 235 12.04 -10.89 10.90
C GLU A 235 13.21 -10.54 9.97
N LYS A 236 13.62 -11.48 9.12
CA LYS A 236 14.70 -11.25 8.14
C LYS A 236 14.35 -10.16 7.13
N ILE A 237 13.09 -10.13 6.67
CA ILE A 237 12.60 -9.09 5.76
C ILE A 237 12.62 -7.72 6.46
N VAL A 238 12.14 -7.64 7.70
CA VAL A 238 12.16 -6.43 8.53
C VAL A 238 13.59 -5.91 8.72
N LYS A 239 14.53 -6.76 9.14
CA LYS A 239 15.93 -6.36 9.34
C LYS A 239 16.55 -5.79 8.07
N LYS A 240 16.28 -6.42 6.90
CA LYS A 240 16.73 -5.92 5.60
C LYS A 240 16.13 -4.55 5.27
N PHE A 241 14.84 -4.37 5.51
CA PHE A 241 14.13 -3.11 5.31
C PHE A 241 14.68 -2.00 6.22
N CYS A 242 14.82 -2.26 7.53
CA CYS A 242 15.32 -1.33 8.51
C CYS A 242 16.76 -0.90 8.22
N LYS A 243 17.64 -1.86 7.87
CA LYS A 243 19.03 -1.57 7.46
C LYS A 243 19.09 -0.62 6.27
N ARG A 244 18.23 -0.84 5.26
CA ARG A 244 18.17 -0.01 4.06
C ARG A 244 17.73 1.42 4.36
N LEU A 245 16.87 1.62 5.34
CA LEU A 245 16.35 2.94 5.74
C LEU A 245 17.09 3.56 6.91
N ASN A 246 18.21 2.97 7.34
CA ASN A 246 19.02 3.43 8.47
C ASN A 246 18.22 3.59 9.77
N PHE A 247 17.35 2.62 10.09
CA PHE A 247 16.67 2.60 11.39
C PHE A 247 17.65 2.42 12.52
N SER A 248 17.31 2.96 13.69
CA SER A 248 18.07 2.68 14.92
C SER A 248 18.04 1.18 15.24
N ILE A 249 19.04 0.70 15.99
CA ILE A 249 19.06 -0.68 16.48
C ILE A 249 17.80 -0.98 17.25
N HIS A 250 17.41 -0.10 18.18
CA HIS A 250 16.21 -0.23 18.99
C HIS A 250 14.92 -0.35 18.16
N ASP A 251 14.71 0.53 17.15
CA ASP A 251 13.54 0.47 16.28
C ASP A 251 13.52 -0.81 15.42
N THR A 252 14.71 -1.27 15.01
CA THR A 252 14.86 -2.52 14.24
C THR A 252 14.49 -3.73 15.08
N GLU A 253 14.98 -3.81 16.31
CA GLU A 253 14.69 -4.90 17.24
C GLU A 253 13.20 -4.90 17.61
N LEU A 254 12.64 -3.73 17.95
CA LEU A 254 11.21 -3.60 18.26
C LEU A 254 10.33 -4.07 17.09
N LEU A 255 10.60 -3.57 15.89
CA LEU A 255 9.82 -3.95 14.71
C LEU A 255 9.97 -5.45 14.37
N SER A 256 11.19 -5.99 14.51
CA SER A 256 11.47 -7.41 14.31
C SER A 256 10.72 -8.30 15.32
N TRP A 257 10.62 -7.84 16.56
CA TRP A 257 9.91 -8.57 17.62
C TRP A 257 8.39 -8.54 17.41
N LEU A 258 7.84 -7.45 16.85
CA LEU A 258 6.42 -7.30 16.56
C LEU A 258 5.94 -8.16 15.38
N VAL A 259 6.83 -8.65 14.52
CA VAL A 259 6.56 -9.43 13.30
C VAL A 259 6.86 -10.90 13.51
#